data_7da9ec21ce01a7896653a0d6261a1a23
#
_entry.id   7da9ec21ce01a7896653a0d6261a1a23
#
_cell.length_a   1.000
_cell.length_b   1.000
_cell.length_c   1.000
_cell.angle_alpha   90.00
_cell.angle_beta   90.00
_cell.angle_gamma   90.00
#
_symmetry.space_group_name_H-M   'P 1'
#
loop_
_entity.id
_entity.type
_entity.pdbx_description
1 polymer ?
#
loop_
_entity_poly.entity_id
_entity_poly.type
_entity_poly.pdbx_seq_one_letter_code
_entity_poly.pdbx_strand_id
1 'polypeptide(L)'
;MNAKVRSGVAYVIAFLTVLSCILCIGGCTDEEVAEALNNQSLAPTVEWVVLENGTLAEKWISGEYTPSQKTRMDNSLKKKYKAEIARAASVKYNCHSYAWYNIHSDNIYWIDDPTLFVNSAQLIATQKKGWKKLPQGVSNWNRVTFSHKNELTHSAIVYVSGKYVYVSGKYMLMSKWGNAGVFKHTIKKCPYYRRTKLVLRYYRYQTA
;
A
#
# COMPACT_ATOMS: atom_id res chain seq x y z
N MET A 1 -29.40 26.65 9.58
CA MET A 1 -28.73 25.76 10.55
C MET A 1 -27.24 25.88 10.30
N ASN A 2 -26.47 26.43 11.26
CA ASN A 2 -25.08 26.82 11.05
C ASN A 2 -24.15 25.63 11.28
N ALA A 3 -23.40 25.25 10.24
CA ALA A 3 -22.32 24.27 10.36
C ALA A 3 -21.12 24.92 11.08
N LYS A 4 -20.81 24.43 12.28
CA LYS A 4 -19.61 24.81 13.04
C LYS A 4 -18.38 24.17 12.38
N VAL A 5 -17.56 24.99 11.76
CA VAL A 5 -16.18 24.63 11.39
C VAL A 5 -15.38 24.48 12.69
N ARG A 6 -14.97 23.25 13.01
CA ARG A 6 -13.97 23.02 14.05
C ARG A 6 -12.59 23.07 13.41
N SER A 7 -11.83 24.11 13.71
CA SER A 7 -10.41 24.19 13.41
C SER A 7 -9.68 23.11 14.20
N GLY A 8 -9.21 22.09 13.52
CA GLY A 8 -8.37 21.05 14.10
C GLY A 8 -6.93 21.54 14.17
N VAL A 9 -6.37 21.55 15.37
CA VAL A 9 -4.96 21.82 15.67
C VAL A 9 -4.12 20.78 14.95
N ALA A 10 -3.16 21.24 14.14
CA ALA A 10 -2.21 20.40 13.43
C ALA A 10 -1.31 19.67 14.46
N TYR A 11 -1.42 18.37 14.56
CA TYR A 11 -0.46 17.54 15.29
C TYR A 11 0.77 17.28 14.43
N VAL A 12 1.85 17.98 14.74
CA VAL A 12 3.21 17.67 14.28
C VAL A 12 3.74 16.53 15.17
N ILE A 13 3.31 15.32 14.92
CA ILE A 13 3.90 14.12 15.57
C ILE A 13 3.83 12.99 14.55
N ALA A 14 4.93 12.69 13.89
CA ALA A 14 5.20 11.36 13.31
C ALA A 14 6.54 11.26 12.55
N PHE A 15 7.48 12.19 12.68
CA PHE A 15 8.73 12.10 11.89
C PHE A 15 9.93 11.52 12.62
N LEU A 16 9.85 11.23 13.92
CA LEU A 16 10.96 10.68 14.69
C LEU A 16 11.07 9.14 14.68
N THR A 17 10.02 8.42 14.27
CA THR A 17 10.04 6.95 14.30
C THR A 17 10.54 6.29 13.02
N VAL A 18 10.59 7.01 11.90
CA VAL A 18 11.07 6.45 10.62
C VAL A 18 12.59 6.47 10.52
N LEU A 19 13.25 7.38 11.22
CA LEU A 19 14.73 7.48 11.22
C LEU A 19 15.39 6.33 12.00
N SER A 20 14.72 5.76 12.99
CA SER A 20 15.25 4.67 13.83
C SER A 20 15.36 3.31 13.12
N CYS A 21 14.59 3.06 12.07
CA CYS A 21 14.65 1.78 11.33
C CYS A 21 15.68 1.75 10.20
N ILE A 22 16.27 2.89 9.82
CA ILE A 22 17.29 2.96 8.76
C ILE A 22 18.70 2.69 9.30
N LEU A 23 18.92 2.88 10.59
CA LEU A 23 20.25 2.75 11.23
C LEU A 23 20.71 1.30 11.48
N CYS A 24 19.91 0.29 11.20
CA CYS A 24 20.26 -1.11 11.49
C CYS A 24 20.74 -1.94 10.28
N ILE A 25 20.97 -1.35 9.11
CA ILE A 25 21.49 -2.10 7.95
C ILE A 25 22.72 -1.38 7.36
N GLY A 26 23.87 -1.70 7.91
CA GLY A 26 25.19 -1.67 7.26
C GLY A 26 25.62 -0.38 6.55
N GLY A 27 26.50 0.41 7.20
CA GLY A 27 27.56 1.19 6.54
C GLY A 27 27.11 2.35 5.65
N CYS A 28 26.33 3.31 6.17
CA CYS A 28 26.27 4.63 5.56
C CYS A 28 27.47 5.45 6.01
N THR A 29 28.20 6.07 5.08
CA THR A 29 29.25 7.04 5.39
C THR A 29 28.63 8.31 5.95
N ASP A 30 29.38 9.06 6.78
CA ASP A 30 28.93 10.33 7.36
C ASP A 30 28.52 11.37 6.28
N GLU A 31 29.06 11.26 5.10
CA GLU A 31 28.71 12.07 3.92
C GLU A 31 27.30 11.78 3.39
N GLU A 32 26.90 10.51 3.34
CA GLU A 32 25.54 10.12 2.93
C GLU A 32 24.47 10.56 3.95
N VAL A 33 24.84 10.59 5.23
CA VAL A 33 23.98 11.11 6.30
C VAL A 33 23.86 12.63 6.23
N ALA A 34 24.95 13.33 5.93
CA ALA A 34 24.98 14.79 5.77
C ALA A 34 24.21 15.24 4.53
N GLU A 35 24.29 14.50 3.41
CA GLU A 35 23.52 14.77 2.20
C GLU A 35 22.01 14.51 2.43
N ALA A 36 21.67 13.50 3.21
CA ALA A 36 20.28 13.24 3.60
C ALA A 36 19.70 14.32 4.53
N LEU A 37 20.53 14.93 5.36
CA LEU A 37 20.14 16.02 6.27
C LEU A 37 20.10 17.39 5.55
N ASN A 38 20.95 17.62 4.55
CA ASN A 38 20.98 18.86 3.78
C ASN A 38 19.91 18.93 2.68
N ASN A 39 19.40 17.80 2.21
CA ASN A 39 18.18 17.76 1.42
C ASN A 39 16.97 17.83 2.38
N GLN A 40 16.79 18.98 3.02
CA GLN A 40 15.52 19.32 3.69
C GLN A 40 14.42 19.29 2.61
N SER A 41 13.87 18.12 2.35
CA SER A 41 12.57 18.04 1.73
C SER A 41 11.64 18.81 2.66
N LEU A 42 11.04 19.87 2.16
CA LEU A 42 9.97 20.60 2.84
C LEU A 42 9.09 19.57 3.55
N ALA A 43 8.82 19.79 4.83
CA ALA A 43 7.95 18.90 5.60
C ALA A 43 6.70 18.59 4.77
N PRO A 44 6.27 17.35 4.68
CA PRO A 44 5.13 17.00 3.85
C PRO A 44 3.91 17.79 4.32
N THR A 45 3.25 18.44 3.38
CA THR A 45 1.96 19.10 3.65
C THR A 45 0.84 18.13 3.30
N VAL A 46 -0.02 17.86 4.27
CA VAL A 46 -1.19 17.00 4.10
C VAL A 46 -2.44 17.73 4.55
N GLU A 47 -3.55 17.46 3.86
CA GLU A 47 -4.90 17.91 4.23
C GLU A 47 -5.77 16.68 4.52
N TRP A 48 -6.63 16.79 5.53
CA TRP A 48 -7.67 15.80 5.73
C TRP A 48 -8.87 16.11 4.85
N VAL A 49 -9.28 15.12 4.06
CA VAL A 49 -10.43 15.23 3.15
C VAL A 49 -11.38 14.06 3.37
N VAL A 50 -12.65 14.28 3.09
CA VAL A 50 -13.66 13.22 3.03
C VAL A 50 -13.90 12.90 1.56
N LEU A 51 -13.64 11.64 1.17
CA LEU A 51 -13.88 11.15 -0.18
C LEU A 51 -15.38 10.98 -0.44
N GLU A 52 -15.78 10.82 -1.70
CA GLU A 52 -17.21 10.74 -2.12
C GLU A 52 -18.02 9.68 -1.38
N ASN A 53 -17.41 8.56 -1.01
CA ASN A 53 -18.05 7.49 -0.24
C ASN A 53 -18.03 7.71 1.29
N GLY A 54 -17.59 8.87 1.76
CA GLY A 54 -17.48 9.22 3.19
C GLY A 54 -16.18 8.77 3.86
N THR A 55 -15.25 8.13 3.14
CA THR A 55 -13.96 7.71 3.72
C THR A 55 -13.09 8.93 4.02
N LEU A 56 -12.54 9.00 5.24
CA LEU A 56 -11.53 9.99 5.62
C LEU A 56 -10.18 9.58 5.03
N ALA A 57 -9.50 10.53 4.40
CA ALA A 57 -8.19 10.32 3.78
C ALA A 57 -7.27 11.51 4.02
N GLU A 58 -5.97 11.26 4.09
CA GLU A 58 -4.94 12.30 4.00
C GLU A 58 -4.63 12.58 2.53
N LYS A 59 -4.84 13.80 2.08
CA LYS A 59 -4.44 14.27 0.76
C LYS A 59 -3.06 14.89 0.82
N TRP A 60 -2.10 14.33 0.09
CA TRP A 60 -0.72 14.82 0.04
C TRP A 60 -0.59 15.95 -0.96
N ILE A 61 -0.23 17.14 -0.47
CA ILE A 61 -0.04 18.35 -1.29
C ILE A 61 1.42 18.48 -1.72
N SER A 62 2.35 18.24 -0.81
CA SER A 62 3.79 18.35 -1.08
C SER A 62 4.58 17.25 -0.39
N GLY A 63 5.86 17.16 -0.73
CA GLY A 63 6.78 16.15 -0.20
C GLY A 63 6.73 14.85 -1.02
N GLU A 64 7.87 14.45 -1.54
CA GLU A 64 8.05 13.18 -2.25
C GLU A 64 9.53 12.78 -2.18
N TYR A 65 9.79 11.50 -2.34
CA TYR A 65 11.15 10.97 -2.45
C TYR A 65 11.86 11.46 -3.70
N THR A 66 13.17 11.69 -3.59
CA THR A 66 14.02 11.88 -4.74
C THR A 66 14.09 10.61 -5.60
N PRO A 67 14.44 10.68 -6.88
CA PRO A 67 14.57 9.50 -7.73
C PRO A 67 15.55 8.46 -7.19
N SER A 68 16.65 8.88 -6.56
CA SER A 68 17.65 8.00 -5.95
C SER A 68 17.09 7.26 -4.73
N GLN A 69 16.35 7.95 -3.85
CA GLN A 69 15.68 7.34 -2.70
C GLN A 69 14.65 6.29 -3.14
N LYS A 70 13.82 6.60 -4.15
CA LYS A 70 12.86 5.65 -4.72
C LYS A 70 13.56 4.40 -5.24
N THR A 71 14.60 4.58 -6.05
CA THR A 71 15.35 3.47 -6.66
C THR A 71 16.00 2.59 -5.60
N ARG A 72 16.63 3.17 -4.58
CA ARG A 72 17.29 2.43 -3.49
C ARG A 72 16.28 1.59 -2.71
N MET A 73 15.17 2.18 -2.29
CA MET A 73 14.11 1.51 -1.54
C MET A 73 13.52 0.34 -2.34
N ASP A 74 13.11 0.59 -3.57
CA ASP A 74 12.45 -0.40 -4.40
C ASP A 74 13.36 -1.55 -4.77
N ASN A 75 14.64 -1.30 -5.09
CA ASN A 75 15.62 -2.35 -5.37
C ASN A 75 15.91 -3.22 -4.14
N SER A 76 16.01 -2.61 -2.96
CA SER A 76 16.19 -3.36 -1.71
C SER A 76 15.02 -4.34 -1.48
N LEU A 77 13.79 -3.88 -1.62
CA LEU A 77 12.60 -4.70 -1.42
C LEU A 77 12.43 -5.75 -2.54
N LYS A 78 12.68 -5.38 -3.80
CA LYS A 78 12.73 -6.33 -4.92
C LYS A 78 13.67 -7.48 -4.65
N LYS A 79 14.90 -7.21 -4.19
CA LYS A 79 15.91 -8.23 -3.84
C LYS A 79 15.45 -9.10 -2.67
N LYS A 80 14.99 -8.47 -1.57
CA LYS A 80 14.57 -9.16 -0.34
C LYS A 80 13.38 -10.11 -0.58
N TYR A 81 12.37 -9.66 -1.28
CA TYR A 81 11.12 -10.41 -1.46
C TYR A 81 11.02 -11.12 -2.81
N LYS A 82 12.01 -10.96 -3.69
CA LYS A 82 12.00 -11.51 -5.06
C LYS A 82 10.70 -11.15 -5.81
N ALA A 83 10.28 -9.90 -5.69
CA ALA A 83 9.09 -9.34 -6.32
C ALA A 83 9.48 -8.49 -7.54
N GLU A 84 8.54 -8.18 -8.42
CA GLU A 84 8.73 -7.31 -9.57
C GLU A 84 8.21 -5.90 -9.25
N ILE A 85 9.01 -4.86 -9.52
CA ILE A 85 8.57 -3.48 -9.36
C ILE A 85 7.63 -3.14 -10.52
N ALA A 86 6.40 -2.76 -10.20
CA ALA A 86 5.41 -2.27 -11.16
C ALA A 86 5.37 -0.74 -11.23
N ARG A 87 5.64 -0.06 -10.10
CA ARG A 87 5.76 1.41 -9.99
C ARG A 87 6.75 1.79 -8.92
N ALA A 88 7.38 2.94 -9.08
CA ALA A 88 8.32 3.48 -8.13
C ALA A 88 7.69 3.84 -6.78
N ALA A 89 8.53 3.87 -5.74
CA ALA A 89 8.16 4.31 -4.41
C ALA A 89 7.51 5.69 -4.41
N SER A 90 6.58 5.91 -3.50
CA SER A 90 5.93 7.19 -3.26
C SER A 90 5.40 7.24 -1.83
N VAL A 91 5.51 8.38 -1.18
CA VAL A 91 4.90 8.60 0.14
C VAL A 91 3.43 9.00 0.06
N LYS A 92 2.95 9.38 -1.13
CA LYS A 92 1.67 10.06 -1.31
C LYS A 92 0.45 9.18 -1.11
N TYR A 93 0.58 7.86 -1.21
CA TYR A 93 -0.53 6.93 -1.07
C TYR A 93 -0.09 5.58 -0.54
N ASN A 94 -0.99 4.84 0.08
CA ASN A 94 -0.76 3.52 0.66
C ASN A 94 -1.45 2.38 -0.10
N CYS A 95 -1.38 1.16 0.45
CA CYS A 95 -1.97 -0.03 -0.15
C CYS A 95 -3.50 0.03 -0.23
N HIS A 96 -4.15 0.67 0.74
CA HIS A 96 -5.60 0.80 0.77
C HIS A 96 -6.09 1.77 -0.30
N SER A 97 -5.48 2.93 -0.38
CA SER A 97 -5.79 3.90 -1.44
C SER A 97 -5.51 3.33 -2.83
N TYR A 98 -4.36 2.65 -3.02
CA TYR A 98 -4.04 2.00 -4.28
C TYR A 98 -5.10 0.96 -4.70
N ALA A 99 -5.52 0.11 -3.77
CA ALA A 99 -6.44 -0.97 -4.11
C ALA A 99 -7.90 -0.52 -4.24
N TRP A 100 -8.35 0.47 -3.47
CA TRP A 100 -9.75 0.78 -3.33
C TRP A 100 -10.18 2.10 -3.95
N TYR A 101 -9.29 3.08 -4.03
CA TYR A 101 -9.62 4.41 -4.51
C TYR A 101 -9.04 4.69 -5.90
N ASN A 102 -7.71 4.75 -6.04
CA ASN A 102 -7.06 5.08 -7.29
C ASN A 102 -5.82 4.23 -7.55
N ILE A 103 -5.86 3.39 -8.59
CA ILE A 103 -4.75 2.55 -9.03
C ILE A 103 -3.71 3.27 -9.87
N HIS A 104 -3.92 4.54 -10.23
CA HIS A 104 -3.04 5.29 -11.12
C HIS A 104 -1.87 5.97 -10.38
N SER A 105 -0.92 6.49 -11.13
CA SER A 105 0.31 7.10 -10.59
C SER A 105 0.10 8.49 -9.99
N ASP A 106 -1.01 9.13 -10.31
CA ASP A 106 -1.45 10.43 -9.79
C ASP A 106 -2.15 10.37 -8.45
N ASN A 107 -2.24 9.18 -7.86
CA ASN A 107 -2.83 8.99 -6.53
C ASN A 107 -2.03 9.75 -5.46
N ILE A 108 -2.74 10.61 -4.73
CA ILE A 108 -2.20 11.47 -3.68
C ILE A 108 -2.91 11.30 -2.34
N TYR A 109 -3.69 10.22 -2.19
CA TYR A 109 -4.51 10.00 -1.01
C TYR A 109 -4.00 8.82 -0.19
N TRP A 110 -3.81 9.04 1.10
CA TRP A 110 -3.49 8.00 2.06
C TRP A 110 -4.76 7.63 2.84
N ILE A 111 -5.15 6.36 2.81
CA ILE A 111 -6.36 5.85 3.45
C ILE A 111 -5.96 4.85 4.53
N ASP A 112 -6.19 5.18 5.80
CA ASP A 112 -5.90 4.27 6.91
C ASP A 112 -7.00 3.22 7.08
N ASP A 113 -8.26 3.64 7.01
CA ASP A 113 -9.42 2.76 7.14
C ASP A 113 -10.21 2.65 5.82
N PRO A 114 -10.07 1.55 5.06
CA PRO A 114 -10.82 1.33 3.84
C PRO A 114 -12.19 0.67 4.07
N THR A 115 -12.72 0.64 5.29
CA THR A 115 -13.92 -0.13 5.66
C THR A 115 -15.14 0.24 4.80
N LEU A 116 -15.35 1.51 4.50
CA LEU A 116 -16.48 1.93 3.67
C LEU A 116 -16.38 1.39 2.23
N PHE A 117 -15.19 1.35 1.66
CA PHE A 117 -14.97 0.71 0.37
C PHE A 117 -15.20 -0.81 0.42
N VAL A 118 -14.69 -1.45 1.47
CA VAL A 118 -14.84 -2.91 1.65
C VAL A 118 -16.31 -3.28 1.82
N ASN A 119 -17.07 -2.51 2.58
CA ASN A 119 -18.49 -2.74 2.84
C ASN A 119 -19.37 -2.51 1.62
N SER A 120 -18.97 -1.61 0.70
CA SER A 120 -19.69 -1.39 -0.56
C SER A 120 -19.36 -2.44 -1.63
N ALA A 121 -18.34 -3.27 -1.43
CA ALA A 121 -17.87 -4.24 -2.39
C ALA A 121 -18.53 -5.62 -2.20
N GLN A 122 -18.75 -6.34 -3.30
CA GLN A 122 -19.27 -7.69 -3.26
C GLN A 122 -18.19 -8.69 -2.85
N LEU A 123 -18.34 -9.36 -1.70
CA LEU A 123 -17.48 -10.45 -1.29
C LEU A 123 -17.67 -11.65 -2.24
N ILE A 124 -16.57 -12.12 -2.86
CA ILE A 124 -16.56 -13.29 -3.76
C ILE A 124 -16.15 -14.54 -3.01
N ALA A 125 -15.05 -14.46 -2.24
CA ALA A 125 -14.46 -15.62 -1.58
C ALA A 125 -13.67 -15.24 -0.34
N THR A 126 -13.60 -16.17 0.62
CA THR A 126 -12.72 -16.09 1.78
C THR A 126 -11.77 -17.29 1.77
N GLN A 127 -10.47 -17.04 1.92
CA GLN A 127 -9.43 -18.07 1.90
C GLN A 127 -8.56 -17.99 3.16
N LYS A 128 -8.56 -19.07 3.94
CA LYS A 128 -7.75 -19.20 5.17
C LYS A 128 -6.50 -20.08 4.98
N LYS A 129 -6.50 -20.91 3.93
CA LYS A 129 -5.44 -21.88 3.60
C LYS A 129 -5.38 -22.07 2.08
N GLY A 130 -4.38 -22.80 1.59
CA GLY A 130 -4.35 -23.21 0.18
C GLY A 130 -4.01 -22.09 -0.83
N TRP A 131 -3.17 -21.14 -0.44
CA TRP A 131 -2.79 -19.94 -1.23
C TRP A 131 -2.18 -20.21 -2.62
N LYS A 132 -2.14 -21.46 -3.08
CA LYS A 132 -1.54 -21.80 -4.38
C LYS A 132 -2.50 -21.57 -5.55
N LYS A 133 -3.80 -21.64 -5.28
CA LYS A 133 -4.85 -21.48 -6.30
C LYS A 133 -5.72 -20.28 -6.02
N LEU A 134 -6.12 -19.60 -7.08
CA LEU A 134 -7.13 -18.55 -7.01
C LEU A 134 -8.50 -19.19 -6.68
N PRO A 135 -9.28 -18.65 -5.72
CA PRO A 135 -10.62 -19.15 -5.46
C PRO A 135 -11.53 -19.04 -6.70
N GLN A 136 -12.54 -19.90 -6.76
CA GLN A 136 -13.54 -19.85 -7.84
C GLN A 136 -14.25 -18.49 -7.84
N GLY A 137 -14.52 -17.94 -9.02
CA GLY A 137 -15.17 -16.65 -9.22
C GLY A 137 -14.27 -15.44 -9.06
N VAL A 138 -13.03 -15.62 -8.56
CA VAL A 138 -12.05 -14.54 -8.47
C VAL A 138 -11.30 -14.41 -9.79
N SER A 139 -11.18 -13.16 -10.26
CA SER A 139 -10.57 -12.82 -11.55
C SER A 139 -9.59 -11.66 -11.43
N ASN A 140 -8.99 -11.29 -12.56
CA ASN A 140 -8.14 -10.11 -12.65
C ASN A 140 -8.86 -8.86 -12.18
N TRP A 141 -8.12 -7.96 -11.52
CA TRP A 141 -8.61 -6.69 -10.95
C TRP A 141 -9.54 -6.81 -9.74
N ASN A 142 -9.91 -8.02 -9.30
CA ASN A 142 -10.59 -8.16 -8.01
C ASN A 142 -9.70 -7.65 -6.88
N ARG A 143 -10.31 -7.06 -5.87
CA ARG A 143 -9.62 -6.55 -4.68
C ARG A 143 -9.39 -7.68 -3.69
N VAL A 144 -8.30 -7.60 -2.94
CA VAL A 144 -7.93 -8.58 -1.93
C VAL A 144 -7.58 -7.85 -0.64
N THR A 145 -8.22 -8.24 0.46
CA THR A 145 -7.80 -7.82 1.80
C THR A 145 -7.02 -8.91 2.49
N PHE A 146 -5.97 -8.50 3.20
CA PHE A 146 -5.21 -9.32 4.13
C PHE A 146 -5.67 -8.96 5.54
N SER A 147 -6.23 -9.92 6.26
CA SER A 147 -6.60 -9.73 7.65
C SER A 147 -5.82 -10.67 8.55
N HIS A 148 -5.31 -10.16 9.66
CA HIS A 148 -4.65 -10.93 10.70
C HIS A 148 -5.33 -10.66 12.04
N LYS A 149 -5.78 -11.70 12.74
CA LYS A 149 -6.57 -11.57 13.98
C LYS A 149 -7.77 -10.60 13.85
N ASN A 150 -8.46 -10.65 12.72
CA ASN A 150 -9.60 -9.80 12.34
C ASN A 150 -9.25 -8.33 11.99
N GLU A 151 -8.01 -7.89 12.12
CA GLU A 151 -7.56 -6.59 11.67
C GLU A 151 -7.20 -6.64 10.19
N LEU A 152 -7.70 -5.67 9.42
CA LEU A 152 -7.31 -5.47 8.04
C LEU A 152 -5.94 -4.79 8.00
N THR A 153 -4.93 -5.53 7.57
CA THR A 153 -3.53 -5.07 7.62
C THR A 153 -2.97 -4.66 6.27
N HIS A 154 -3.62 -5.07 5.18
CA HIS A 154 -3.13 -4.78 3.83
C HIS A 154 -4.21 -4.99 2.78
N SER A 155 -4.08 -4.29 1.65
CA SER A 155 -4.92 -4.45 0.47
C SER A 155 -4.08 -4.63 -0.79
N ALA A 156 -4.60 -5.43 -1.72
CA ALA A 156 -3.97 -5.74 -2.99
C ALA A 156 -5.02 -5.90 -4.09
N ILE A 157 -4.54 -6.01 -5.32
CA ILE A 157 -5.34 -6.32 -6.50
C ILE A 157 -4.89 -7.67 -7.05
N VAL A 158 -5.82 -8.52 -7.46
CA VAL A 158 -5.51 -9.74 -8.20
C VAL A 158 -4.96 -9.34 -9.56
N TYR A 159 -3.76 -9.82 -9.89
CA TYR A 159 -3.11 -9.58 -11.16
C TYR A 159 -2.92 -10.90 -11.90
N VAL A 160 -3.63 -11.03 -13.00
CA VAL A 160 -3.58 -12.20 -13.85
C VAL A 160 -2.89 -11.80 -15.14
N SER A 161 -1.65 -12.24 -15.34
CA SER A 161 -0.88 -11.98 -16.56
C SER A 161 -0.99 -13.17 -17.50
N GLY A 162 -1.76 -13.05 -18.58
CA GLY A 162 -1.79 -13.96 -19.72
C GLY A 162 -1.92 -15.46 -19.38
N LYS A 163 -1.19 -16.33 -20.09
CA LYS A 163 -1.18 -17.80 -19.96
C LYS A 163 -0.75 -18.36 -18.59
N TYR A 164 -0.20 -17.53 -17.69
CA TYR A 164 0.43 -17.99 -16.45
C TYR A 164 -0.53 -18.44 -15.35
N VAL A 165 -1.79 -18.07 -15.39
CA VAL A 165 -2.77 -18.47 -14.35
C VAL A 165 -3.06 -19.97 -14.38
N TYR A 166 -3.04 -20.57 -15.54
CA TYR A 166 -3.41 -21.99 -15.72
C TYR A 166 -2.23 -22.96 -15.69
N VAL A 167 -1.01 -22.51 -16.02
CA VAL A 167 0.14 -23.39 -16.20
C VAL A 167 0.93 -23.62 -14.91
N SER A 168 1.03 -22.65 -14.02
CA SER A 168 1.82 -22.79 -12.78
C SER A 168 1.01 -22.86 -11.49
N GLY A 169 -0.31 -22.68 -11.53
CA GLY A 169 -1.16 -22.62 -10.34
C GLY A 169 -0.82 -21.47 -9.39
N LYS A 170 -0.02 -20.50 -9.84
CA LYS A 170 0.39 -19.34 -9.06
C LYS A 170 -0.22 -18.09 -9.67
N TYR A 171 -1.15 -17.48 -8.96
CA TYR A 171 -1.60 -16.13 -9.29
C TYR A 171 -0.72 -15.09 -8.61
N MET A 172 -0.66 -13.93 -9.22
CA MET A 172 0.07 -12.78 -8.71
C MET A 172 -0.90 -11.80 -8.08
N LEU A 173 -0.39 -11.07 -7.14
CA LEU A 173 -1.03 -9.87 -6.60
C LEU A 173 -0.22 -8.65 -6.98
N MET A 174 -0.87 -7.53 -7.08
CA MET A 174 -0.24 -6.24 -7.25
C MET A 174 -0.66 -5.34 -6.10
N SER A 175 0.31 -4.83 -5.33
CA SER A 175 0.03 -3.98 -4.18
C SER A 175 1.12 -2.97 -3.91
N LYS A 176 0.72 -1.84 -3.36
CA LYS A 176 1.59 -0.81 -2.81
C LYS A 176 2.13 -1.29 -1.46
N TRP A 177 3.42 -1.13 -1.19
CA TRP A 177 4.04 -1.57 0.05
C TRP A 177 4.41 -0.39 0.95
N GLY A 178 3.44 0.13 1.70
CA GLY A 178 3.63 1.32 2.51
C GLY A 178 4.14 2.48 1.67
N ASN A 179 5.27 3.07 2.06
CA ASN A 179 5.94 4.17 1.33
C ASN A 179 6.75 3.70 0.11
N ALA A 180 6.99 2.39 -0.05
CA ALA A 180 7.72 1.84 -1.19
C ALA A 180 6.86 1.83 -2.47
N GLY A 181 7.33 1.16 -3.52
CA GLY A 181 6.63 1.07 -4.79
C GLY A 181 5.41 0.16 -4.80
N VAL A 182 4.84 0.02 -5.97
CA VAL A 182 3.86 -1.02 -6.28
C VAL A 182 4.60 -2.24 -6.81
N PHE A 183 4.31 -3.40 -6.24
CA PHE A 183 4.99 -4.65 -6.59
C PHE A 183 4.01 -5.70 -7.09
N LYS A 184 4.45 -6.48 -8.10
CA LYS A 184 3.81 -7.75 -8.48
C LYS A 184 4.49 -8.87 -7.69
N HIS A 185 3.70 -9.67 -6.99
CA HIS A 185 4.21 -10.68 -6.08
C HIS A 185 3.21 -11.82 -5.86
N THR A 186 3.70 -12.97 -5.43
CA THR A 186 2.83 -14.03 -4.90
C THR A 186 2.47 -13.70 -3.44
N ILE A 187 1.43 -14.31 -2.89
CA ILE A 187 1.01 -14.08 -1.49
C ILE A 187 2.18 -14.23 -0.53
N LYS A 188 2.98 -15.30 -0.67
CA LYS A 188 4.09 -15.60 0.25
C LYS A 188 5.26 -14.61 0.16
N LYS A 189 5.35 -13.85 -0.92
CA LYS A 189 6.38 -12.82 -1.12
C LYS A 189 5.94 -11.44 -0.66
N CYS A 190 4.71 -11.29 -0.18
CA CYS A 190 4.22 -10.04 0.36
C CYS A 190 4.83 -9.79 1.75
N PRO A 191 5.34 -8.57 2.06
CA PRO A 191 5.82 -8.22 3.40
C PRO A 191 4.76 -8.42 4.50
N TYR A 192 3.50 -8.25 4.14
CA TYR A 192 2.36 -8.40 5.05
C TYR A 192 1.88 -9.85 5.19
N TYR A 193 2.57 -10.80 4.55
CA TYR A 193 2.24 -12.21 4.71
C TYR A 193 2.58 -12.70 6.11
N ARG A 194 1.57 -13.21 6.81
CA ARG A 194 1.69 -13.87 8.11
C ARG A 194 1.27 -15.33 7.95
N ARG A 195 2.11 -16.29 8.34
CA ARG A 195 1.81 -17.72 8.21
C ARG A 195 0.62 -18.16 9.05
N THR A 196 0.43 -17.53 10.22
CA THR A 196 -0.60 -17.88 11.20
C THR A 196 -1.74 -16.87 11.14
N LYS A 197 -2.98 -17.36 11.21
CA LYS A 197 -4.19 -16.53 11.32
C LYS A 197 -4.39 -15.52 10.16
N LEU A 198 -3.73 -15.72 9.01
CA LEU A 198 -3.97 -14.90 7.82
C LEU A 198 -5.28 -15.33 7.15
N VAL A 199 -6.14 -14.37 6.89
CA VAL A 199 -7.36 -14.52 6.10
C VAL A 199 -7.29 -13.57 4.91
N LEU A 200 -7.48 -14.12 3.71
CA LEU A 200 -7.66 -13.34 2.49
C LEU A 200 -9.14 -13.30 2.15
N ARG A 201 -9.66 -12.11 1.86
CA ARG A 201 -11.01 -11.95 1.32
C ARG A 201 -10.90 -11.27 -0.03
N TYR A 202 -11.64 -11.79 -1.01
CA TYR A 202 -11.63 -11.34 -2.40
C TYR A 202 -12.95 -10.68 -2.71
N TYR A 203 -12.88 -9.52 -3.37
CA TYR A 203 -14.04 -8.69 -3.62
C TYR A 203 -14.11 -8.29 -5.09
N ARG A 204 -15.32 -8.25 -5.62
CA ARG A 204 -15.64 -7.50 -6.83
C ARG A 204 -15.96 -6.07 -6.39
N TYR A 205 -15.20 -5.13 -6.90
CA TYR A 205 -15.40 -3.71 -6.64
C TYR A 205 -15.37 -3.00 -7.99
N GLN A 206 -16.42 -2.28 -8.29
CA GLN A 206 -16.48 -1.39 -9.44
C GLN A 206 -16.15 0.01 -8.95
N THR A 207 -15.08 0.58 -9.46
CA THR A 207 -14.87 2.02 -9.35
C THR A 207 -15.94 2.69 -10.19
N ALA A 208 -16.66 3.63 -9.60
CA ALA A 208 -17.58 4.49 -10.33
C ALA A 208 -16.87 5.23 -11.46
#